data_0dc9afc18a430d0b35d251ad4ddcd28a
#
_entry.id   0dc9afc18a430d0b35d251ad4ddcd28a
#
_cell.length_a   1.000
_cell.length_b   1.000
_cell.length_c   1.000
_cell.angle_alpha   90.00
_cell.angle_beta   90.00
_cell.angle_gamma   90.00
#
_symmetry.space_group_name_H-M   'P 1'
#
loop_
_entity.id
_entity.type
_entity.pdbx_description
1 polymer ?
#
loop_
_entity_poly.entity_id
_entity_poly.type
_entity_poly.pdbx_seq_one_letter_code
_entity_poly.pdbx_strand_id
1 'polypeptide(L)'
;MTSQRLSALLQNSANPLHERIDVSETQLVEENKTLSNEISRLRLRILELERAADTDPLVPVYNRRAFMREISRAQTVMARYDLPSTVLFFDLNDFKAINDRYGHSIGDTLLKKIGSVLIEGVRDCDMVARLGGDEFAVLLFKTNIPLAKAKAATLSCRIAEQHVEMPTGKVNVTAAWGVAPCEPGDSPDQVLDRADRAMYMAKRRA
;
A
#
# COMPACT_ATOMS: atom_id res chain seq x y z
N MET A 1 -56.01 35.50 -52.85
CA MET A 1 -54.96 34.48 -53.18
C MET A 1 -53.61 34.86 -52.63
N THR A 2 -53.51 35.33 -51.41
CA THR A 2 -52.23 35.87 -50.86
C THR A 2 -51.84 35.28 -49.51
N SER A 3 -52.73 34.65 -48.77
CA SER A 3 -52.44 34.11 -47.41
C SER A 3 -51.81 32.73 -47.41
N GLN A 4 -52.14 31.86 -48.36
CA GLN A 4 -51.59 30.48 -48.43
C GLN A 4 -50.14 30.41 -48.95
N ARG A 5 -49.67 31.39 -49.74
CA ARG A 5 -48.29 31.44 -50.23
C ARG A 5 -47.30 31.90 -49.15
N LEU A 6 -47.74 32.79 -48.25
CA LEU A 6 -46.87 33.18 -47.11
C LEU A 6 -46.69 32.05 -46.10
N SER A 7 -47.74 31.24 -45.84
CA SER A 7 -47.65 30.11 -44.93
C SER A 7 -46.69 29.02 -45.44
N ALA A 8 -46.68 28.75 -46.76
CA ALA A 8 -45.76 27.82 -47.35
C ALA A 8 -44.29 28.25 -47.39
N LEU A 9 -44.04 29.56 -47.44
CA LEU A 9 -42.66 30.12 -47.36
C LEU A 9 -42.11 30.12 -45.97
N LEU A 10 -42.93 30.17 -44.93
CA LEU A 10 -42.52 30.11 -43.52
C LEU A 10 -42.30 28.68 -43.05
N GLN A 11 -42.93 27.68 -43.71
CA GLN A 11 -42.72 26.24 -43.38
C GLN A 11 -41.47 25.65 -44.03
N ASN A 12 -40.84 26.31 -45.00
CA ASN A 12 -39.69 25.75 -45.74
C ASN A 12 -38.35 26.43 -45.35
N SER A 13 -38.33 27.23 -44.29
CA SER A 13 -37.08 27.75 -43.67
C SER A 13 -36.77 26.94 -42.44
N ALA A 14 -36.61 25.64 -42.55
CA ALA A 14 -35.77 24.88 -41.63
C ALA A 14 -34.39 25.55 -41.71
N ASN A 15 -34.08 26.29 -40.70
CA ASN A 15 -32.90 27.17 -40.69
C ASN A 15 -31.64 26.28 -40.71
N PRO A 16 -30.88 26.22 -41.81
CA PRO A 16 -29.70 25.35 -41.93
C PRO A 16 -28.67 25.61 -40.83
N LEU A 17 -28.78 26.70 -40.09
CA LEU A 17 -27.99 27.02 -38.91
C LEU A 17 -28.45 26.20 -37.68
N HIS A 18 -29.76 25.92 -37.54
CA HIS A 18 -30.27 25.10 -36.43
C HIS A 18 -29.83 23.62 -36.57
N GLU A 19 -29.93 23.07 -37.77
CA GLU A 19 -29.45 21.71 -38.05
C GLU A 19 -27.94 21.56 -37.83
N ARG A 20 -27.15 22.57 -38.26
CA ARG A 20 -25.69 22.56 -38.04
C ARG A 20 -25.30 22.73 -36.58
N ILE A 21 -26.08 23.46 -35.78
CA ILE A 21 -25.85 23.64 -34.33
C ILE A 21 -26.19 22.31 -33.61
N ASP A 22 -27.30 21.66 -33.93
CA ASP A 22 -27.78 20.41 -33.32
C ASP A 22 -26.80 19.25 -33.59
N VAL A 23 -26.27 19.13 -34.81
CA VAL A 23 -25.23 18.15 -35.16
C VAL A 23 -23.93 18.41 -34.40
N SER A 24 -23.55 19.71 -34.28
CA SER A 24 -22.35 20.08 -33.54
C SER A 24 -22.48 19.80 -32.04
N GLU A 25 -23.64 20.05 -31.43
CA GLU A 25 -23.91 19.78 -30.02
C GLU A 25 -23.93 18.27 -29.72
N THR A 26 -24.54 17.47 -30.58
CA THR A 26 -24.54 16.02 -30.50
C THR A 26 -23.13 15.44 -30.60
N GLN A 27 -22.31 15.97 -31.52
CA GLN A 27 -20.91 15.55 -31.64
C GLN A 27 -20.09 15.88 -30.40
N LEU A 28 -20.25 17.08 -29.83
CA LEU A 28 -19.57 17.49 -28.61
C LEU A 28 -19.97 16.62 -27.39
N VAL A 29 -21.24 16.25 -27.29
CA VAL A 29 -21.74 15.35 -26.24
C VAL A 29 -21.11 13.97 -26.37
N GLU A 30 -21.04 13.40 -27.57
CA GLU A 30 -20.44 12.08 -27.81
C GLU A 30 -18.92 12.11 -27.58
N GLU A 31 -18.25 13.20 -28.00
CA GLU A 31 -16.82 13.38 -27.72
C GLU A 31 -16.54 13.52 -26.23
N ASN A 32 -17.34 14.31 -25.48
CA ASN A 32 -17.25 14.40 -24.02
C ASN A 32 -17.45 13.07 -23.32
N LYS A 33 -18.41 12.26 -23.80
CA LYS A 33 -18.64 10.91 -23.25
C LYS A 33 -17.44 10.00 -23.52
N THR A 34 -16.89 10.06 -24.72
CA THR A 34 -15.70 9.28 -25.10
C THR A 34 -14.49 9.67 -24.25
N LEU A 35 -14.24 10.98 -24.10
CA LEU A 35 -13.16 11.51 -23.25
C LEU A 35 -13.35 11.13 -21.78
N SER A 36 -14.57 11.18 -21.26
CA SER A 36 -14.88 10.79 -19.88
C SER A 36 -14.61 9.30 -19.64
N ASN A 37 -14.94 8.44 -20.61
CA ASN A 37 -14.64 7.01 -20.55
C ASN A 37 -13.13 6.76 -20.59
N GLU A 38 -12.40 7.46 -21.45
CA GLU A 38 -10.94 7.34 -21.55
C GLU A 38 -10.23 7.83 -20.26
N ILE A 39 -10.67 8.96 -19.70
CA ILE A 39 -10.17 9.44 -18.40
C ILE A 39 -10.39 8.39 -17.30
N SER A 40 -11.57 7.76 -17.28
CA SER A 40 -11.88 6.71 -16.30
C SER A 40 -10.98 5.49 -16.49
N ARG A 41 -10.76 5.06 -17.72
CA ARG A 41 -9.84 3.97 -18.07
C ARG A 41 -8.40 4.27 -17.66
N LEU A 42 -7.91 5.48 -17.96
CA LEU A 42 -6.56 5.89 -17.61
C LEU A 42 -6.37 6.00 -16.09
N ARG A 43 -7.36 6.48 -15.36
CA ARG A 43 -7.34 6.50 -13.88
C ARG A 43 -7.23 5.10 -13.28
N LEU A 44 -8.00 4.14 -13.78
CA LEU A 44 -7.89 2.74 -13.36
C LEU A 44 -6.50 2.18 -13.64
N ARG A 45 -5.96 2.47 -14.83
CA ARG A 45 -4.62 2.02 -15.20
C ARG A 45 -3.52 2.62 -14.33
N ILE A 46 -3.63 3.89 -13.97
CA ILE A 46 -2.72 4.55 -13.03
C ILE A 46 -2.78 3.84 -11.68
N LEU A 47 -3.98 3.59 -11.14
CA LEU A 47 -4.14 2.88 -9.86
C LEU A 47 -3.55 1.47 -9.88
N GLU A 48 -3.71 0.73 -10.97
CA GLU A 48 -3.09 -0.59 -11.14
C GLU A 48 -1.56 -0.50 -11.14
N LEU A 49 -1.00 0.46 -11.88
CA LEU A 49 0.45 0.69 -11.96
C LEU A 49 1.02 1.16 -10.61
N GLU A 50 0.32 2.02 -9.90
CA GLU A 50 0.70 2.45 -8.56
C GLU A 50 0.70 1.28 -7.58
N ARG A 51 -0.35 0.44 -7.57
CA ARG A 51 -0.40 -0.78 -6.75
C ARG A 51 0.76 -1.72 -7.07
N ALA A 52 0.98 -2.03 -8.34
CA ALA A 52 2.08 -2.89 -8.77
C ALA A 52 3.45 -2.32 -8.38
N ALA A 53 3.58 -0.98 -8.39
CA ALA A 53 4.81 -0.29 -8.01
C ALA A 53 5.00 -0.18 -6.48
N ASP A 54 3.96 -0.35 -5.67
CA ASP A 54 3.98 -0.15 -4.22
C ASP A 54 3.99 -1.46 -3.41
N THR A 55 3.72 -2.60 -4.05
CA THR A 55 3.72 -3.92 -3.40
C THR A 55 5.05 -4.65 -3.56
N ASP A 56 5.35 -5.56 -2.63
CA ASP A 56 6.47 -6.50 -2.77
C ASP A 56 6.10 -7.58 -3.79
N PRO A 57 7.04 -7.99 -4.69
CA PRO A 57 6.73 -8.96 -5.75
C PRO A 57 6.51 -10.40 -5.23
N LEU A 58 7.00 -10.73 -4.03
CA LEU A 58 6.90 -12.07 -3.45
C LEU A 58 5.79 -12.20 -2.42
N VAL A 59 5.64 -11.19 -1.58
CA VAL A 59 4.75 -11.19 -0.42
C VAL A 59 3.66 -10.14 -0.62
N PRO A 60 2.36 -10.40 -0.33
CA PRO A 60 1.27 -9.46 -0.58
C PRO A 60 1.22 -8.31 0.46
N VAL A 61 2.36 -7.67 0.69
CA VAL A 61 2.54 -6.51 1.55
C VAL A 61 3.12 -5.35 0.74
N TYR A 62 3.19 -4.17 1.32
CA TYR A 62 3.84 -3.03 0.67
C TYR A 62 5.37 -3.23 0.58
N ASN A 63 5.98 -2.56 -0.39
CA ASN A 63 7.44 -2.51 -0.51
C ASN A 63 8.04 -1.34 0.29
N ARG A 64 9.38 -1.31 0.40
CA ARG A 64 10.15 -0.26 1.09
C ARG A 64 9.75 1.14 0.62
N ARG A 65 9.59 1.36 -0.69
CA ARG A 65 9.29 2.68 -1.25
C ARG A 65 7.94 3.22 -0.75
N ALA A 66 6.90 2.40 -0.79
CA ALA A 66 5.57 2.77 -0.30
C ALA A 66 5.60 3.04 1.21
N PHE A 67 6.34 2.23 1.97
CA PHE A 67 6.47 2.37 3.41
C PHE A 67 7.13 3.69 3.82
N MET A 68 8.22 4.07 3.16
CA MET A 68 8.92 5.34 3.40
C MET A 68 8.02 6.55 3.16
N ARG A 69 7.20 6.51 2.11
CA ARG A 69 6.23 7.56 1.81
C ARG A 69 5.17 7.68 2.90
N GLU A 70 4.70 6.54 3.44
CA GLU A 70 3.68 6.54 4.48
C GLU A 70 4.23 6.99 5.85
N ILE A 71 5.50 6.72 6.18
CA ILE A 71 6.17 7.32 7.35
C ILE A 71 6.15 8.85 7.24
N SER A 72 6.53 9.42 6.09
CA SER A 72 6.51 10.88 5.88
C SER A 72 5.11 11.47 6.09
N ARG A 73 4.08 10.75 5.63
CA ARG A 73 2.69 11.14 5.84
C ARG A 73 2.29 11.10 7.31
N ALA A 74 2.65 10.03 8.02
CA ALA A 74 2.39 9.87 9.46
C ALA A 74 3.04 10.98 10.28
N GLN A 75 4.26 11.39 9.95
CA GLN A 75 4.96 12.52 10.57
C GLN A 75 4.25 13.85 10.34
N THR A 76 3.72 14.08 9.14
CA THR A 76 2.92 15.27 8.83
C THR A 76 1.62 15.30 9.64
N VAL A 77 0.96 14.15 9.79
CA VAL A 77 -0.26 14.00 10.62
C VAL A 77 0.05 14.24 12.10
N MET A 78 1.17 13.69 12.60
CA MET A 78 1.61 13.92 13.96
C MET A 78 1.90 15.40 14.23
N ALA A 79 2.63 16.07 13.35
CA ALA A 79 2.96 17.48 13.49
C ALA A 79 1.73 18.40 13.51
N ARG A 80 0.65 18.02 12.81
CA ARG A 80 -0.56 18.83 12.69
C ARG A 80 -1.62 18.52 13.73
N TYR A 81 -1.75 17.27 14.14
CA TYR A 81 -2.87 16.77 14.94
C TYR A 81 -2.46 16.13 16.26
N ASP A 82 -1.16 16.07 16.56
CA ASP A 82 -0.59 15.40 17.75
C ASP A 82 -1.03 13.92 17.87
N LEU A 83 -1.13 13.24 16.73
CA LEU A 83 -1.50 11.84 16.66
C LEU A 83 -0.25 10.98 16.50
N PRO A 84 0.20 10.27 17.57
CA PRO A 84 1.43 9.49 17.54
C PRO A 84 1.31 8.31 16.58
N SER A 85 2.37 8.05 15.83
CA SER A 85 2.52 6.83 15.04
C SER A 85 3.86 6.18 15.36
N THR A 86 3.93 4.87 15.30
CA THR A 86 5.12 4.11 15.68
C THR A 86 5.44 3.06 14.63
N VAL A 87 6.71 2.98 14.25
CA VAL A 87 7.25 1.93 13.38
C VAL A 87 7.70 0.74 14.23
N LEU A 88 7.32 -0.47 13.82
CA LEU A 88 7.90 -1.72 14.24
C LEU A 88 8.83 -2.20 13.13
N PHE A 89 10.00 -2.68 13.48
CA PHE A 89 10.94 -3.32 12.57
C PHE A 89 11.14 -4.78 13.01
N PHE A 90 11.12 -5.72 12.07
CA PHE A 90 11.31 -7.15 12.30
C PHE A 90 12.40 -7.68 11.37
N ASP A 91 13.29 -8.50 11.92
CA ASP A 91 14.34 -9.23 11.22
C ASP A 91 14.22 -10.74 11.56
N LEU A 92 14.14 -11.60 10.55
CA LEU A 92 13.97 -13.03 10.75
C LEU A 92 15.29 -13.68 11.11
N ASN A 93 15.35 -14.31 12.28
CA ASN A 93 16.56 -14.92 12.79
C ASN A 93 17.00 -16.10 11.93
N ASP A 94 18.28 -16.11 11.53
CA ASP A 94 18.93 -17.19 10.79
C ASP A 94 18.23 -17.58 9.47
N PHE A 95 17.46 -16.65 8.86
CA PHE A 95 16.70 -16.91 7.64
C PHE A 95 17.61 -17.36 6.48
N LYS A 96 18.82 -16.81 6.39
CA LYS A 96 19.82 -17.27 5.40
C LYS A 96 20.15 -18.75 5.59
N ALA A 97 20.34 -19.22 6.82
CA ALA A 97 20.62 -20.64 7.10
C ALA A 97 19.44 -21.55 6.70
N ILE A 98 18.21 -21.06 6.82
CA ILE A 98 17.02 -21.77 6.32
C ILE A 98 17.09 -21.91 4.79
N ASN A 99 17.38 -20.84 4.07
CA ASN A 99 17.54 -20.87 2.61
C ASN A 99 18.66 -21.81 2.17
N ASP A 100 19.83 -21.71 2.82
CA ASP A 100 21.01 -22.53 2.50
C ASP A 100 20.72 -24.03 2.75
N ARG A 101 19.93 -24.37 3.77
CA ARG A 101 19.63 -25.75 4.13
C ARG A 101 18.45 -26.35 3.37
N TYR A 102 17.38 -25.59 3.15
CA TYR A 102 16.11 -26.09 2.63
C TYR A 102 15.73 -25.54 1.27
N GLY A 103 16.54 -24.62 0.72
CA GLY A 103 16.31 -23.97 -0.56
C GLY A 103 15.38 -22.75 -0.48
N HIS A 104 15.54 -21.85 -1.44
CA HIS A 104 14.80 -20.60 -1.53
C HIS A 104 13.27 -20.76 -1.60
N SER A 105 12.78 -21.84 -2.19
CA SER A 105 11.34 -22.11 -2.30
C SER A 105 10.65 -22.26 -0.92
N ILE A 106 11.36 -22.86 0.05
CA ILE A 106 10.88 -22.99 1.44
C ILE A 106 10.94 -21.62 2.13
N GLY A 107 12.04 -20.88 1.95
CA GLY A 107 12.14 -19.51 2.45
C GLY A 107 11.05 -18.60 1.92
N ASP A 108 10.77 -18.65 0.63
CA ASP A 108 9.70 -17.88 -0.02
C ASP A 108 8.31 -18.21 0.55
N THR A 109 8.05 -19.50 0.81
CA THR A 109 6.80 -19.95 1.43
C THR A 109 6.68 -19.42 2.86
N LEU A 110 7.77 -19.40 3.60
CA LEU A 110 7.84 -18.88 4.96
C LEU A 110 7.60 -17.37 4.99
N LEU A 111 8.25 -16.63 4.09
CA LEU A 111 8.05 -15.18 3.94
C LEU A 111 6.59 -14.81 3.63
N LYS A 112 5.92 -15.57 2.76
CA LYS A 112 4.49 -15.38 2.45
C LYS A 112 3.61 -15.59 3.67
N LYS A 113 3.86 -16.65 4.46
CA LYS A 113 3.12 -16.93 5.70
C LYS A 113 3.31 -15.79 6.72
N ILE A 114 4.55 -15.31 6.90
CA ILE A 114 4.86 -14.21 7.80
C ILE A 114 4.14 -12.94 7.39
N GLY A 115 4.18 -12.59 6.10
CA GLY A 115 3.44 -11.44 5.58
C GLY A 115 1.94 -11.52 5.89
N SER A 116 1.31 -12.69 5.69
CA SER A 116 -0.10 -12.91 6.02
C SER A 116 -0.37 -12.73 7.51
N VAL A 117 0.47 -13.31 8.38
CA VAL A 117 0.34 -13.19 9.85
C VAL A 117 0.47 -11.74 10.31
N LEU A 118 1.38 -10.98 9.72
CA LEU A 118 1.53 -9.56 10.03
C LEU A 118 0.30 -8.75 9.61
N ILE A 119 -0.24 -8.98 8.40
CA ILE A 119 -1.47 -8.34 7.92
C ILE A 119 -2.66 -8.64 8.83
N GLU A 120 -2.89 -9.91 9.15
CA GLU A 120 -3.98 -10.35 10.04
C GLU A 120 -3.82 -9.84 11.48
N GLY A 121 -2.60 -9.51 11.87
CA GLY A 121 -2.27 -9.05 13.21
C GLY A 121 -2.41 -7.55 13.43
N VAL A 122 -2.71 -6.75 12.41
CA VAL A 122 -2.82 -5.29 12.47
C VAL A 122 -4.20 -4.82 12.01
N ARG A 123 -4.49 -3.53 12.14
CA ARG A 123 -5.76 -2.93 11.70
C ARG A 123 -5.66 -2.52 10.23
N ASP A 124 -6.80 -2.34 9.56
CA ASP A 124 -6.86 -1.89 8.17
C ASP A 124 -6.18 -0.53 7.93
N CYS A 125 -6.11 0.31 8.95
CA CYS A 125 -5.42 1.60 8.88
C CYS A 125 -3.90 1.50 9.09
N ASP A 126 -3.39 0.38 9.61
CA ASP A 126 -1.97 0.14 9.82
C ASP A 126 -1.35 -0.39 8.51
N MET A 127 -0.05 -0.23 8.34
CA MET A 127 0.63 -0.65 7.13
C MET A 127 1.69 -1.69 7.41
N VAL A 128 1.69 -2.77 6.64
CA VAL A 128 2.73 -3.81 6.67
C VAL A 128 3.54 -3.74 5.39
N ALA A 129 4.85 -3.78 5.51
CA ALA A 129 5.78 -3.76 4.39
C ALA A 129 6.92 -4.77 4.54
N ARG A 130 7.47 -5.19 3.40
CA ARG A 130 8.76 -5.88 3.35
C ARG A 130 9.82 -4.89 2.85
N LEU A 131 10.88 -4.70 3.64
CA LEU A 131 11.91 -3.72 3.34
C LEU A 131 13.02 -4.29 2.45
N GLY A 132 13.21 -5.60 2.50
CA GLY A 132 14.19 -6.36 1.71
C GLY A 132 14.50 -7.70 2.39
N GLY A 133 14.93 -8.69 1.64
CA GLY A 133 15.37 -9.97 2.20
C GLY A 133 14.37 -10.58 3.19
N ASP A 134 14.77 -10.60 4.44
CA ASP A 134 14.08 -11.13 5.63
C ASP A 134 13.58 -10.04 6.59
N GLU A 135 13.59 -8.77 6.13
CA GLU A 135 13.18 -7.61 6.92
C GLU A 135 11.74 -7.21 6.63
N PHE A 136 10.94 -7.06 7.69
CA PHE A 136 9.57 -6.56 7.64
C PHE A 136 9.42 -5.32 8.53
N ALA A 137 8.48 -4.47 8.17
CA ALA A 137 8.12 -3.31 8.98
C ALA A 137 6.61 -3.15 9.08
N VAL A 138 6.17 -2.59 10.21
CA VAL A 138 4.77 -2.25 10.45
C VAL A 138 4.70 -0.81 10.93
N LEU A 139 3.85 0.00 10.29
CA LEU A 139 3.52 1.34 10.74
C LEU A 139 2.16 1.29 11.45
N LEU A 140 2.18 1.58 12.75
CA LEU A 140 0.99 1.63 13.58
C LEU A 140 0.54 3.08 13.75
N PHE A 141 -0.65 3.40 13.24
CA PHE A 141 -1.26 4.72 13.40
C PHE A 141 -1.90 4.89 14.77
N LYS A 142 -1.88 6.10 15.31
CA LYS A 142 -2.43 6.47 16.62
C LYS A 142 -1.99 5.51 17.73
N THR A 143 -0.71 5.15 17.72
CA THR A 143 -0.15 4.17 18.65
C THR A 143 1.14 4.70 19.25
N ASN A 144 1.21 4.73 20.58
CA ASN A 144 2.40 5.12 21.33
C ASN A 144 3.35 3.93 21.54
N ILE A 145 4.57 4.20 22.03
CA ILE A 145 5.63 3.22 22.23
C ILE A 145 5.21 2.03 23.13
N PRO A 146 4.57 2.20 24.30
CA PRO A 146 4.16 1.06 25.13
C PRO A 146 3.22 0.10 24.42
N LEU A 147 2.21 0.62 23.73
CA LEU A 147 1.26 -0.19 22.95
C LEU A 147 1.93 -0.84 21.73
N ALA A 148 2.84 -0.12 21.07
CA ALA A 148 3.62 -0.64 19.95
C ALA A 148 4.52 -1.80 20.38
N LYS A 149 5.19 -1.72 21.54
CA LYS A 149 6.00 -2.82 22.09
C LYS A 149 5.15 -4.05 22.39
N ALA A 150 3.98 -3.89 23.02
CA ALA A 150 3.06 -4.99 23.27
C ALA A 150 2.60 -5.67 21.98
N LYS A 151 2.26 -4.85 20.94
CA LYS A 151 1.89 -5.35 19.61
C LYS A 151 3.05 -6.08 18.94
N ALA A 152 4.28 -5.55 19.00
CA ALA A 152 5.46 -6.19 18.41
C ALA A 152 5.74 -7.55 19.04
N ALA A 153 5.66 -7.66 20.38
CA ALA A 153 5.81 -8.94 21.09
C ALA A 153 4.74 -9.95 20.64
N THR A 154 3.47 -9.54 20.55
CA THR A 154 2.39 -10.41 20.07
C THR A 154 2.64 -10.89 18.64
N LEU A 155 3.04 -9.99 17.73
CA LEU A 155 3.34 -10.36 16.34
C LEU A 155 4.55 -11.29 16.25
N SER A 156 5.60 -11.05 17.04
CA SER A 156 6.78 -11.93 17.11
C SER A 156 6.42 -13.33 17.57
N CYS A 157 5.55 -13.48 18.58
CA CYS A 157 5.04 -14.80 18.99
C CYS A 157 4.26 -15.48 17.86
N ARG A 158 3.37 -14.77 17.19
CA ARG A 158 2.61 -15.31 16.05
C ARG A 158 3.51 -15.72 14.87
N ILE A 159 4.61 -14.99 14.63
CA ILE A 159 5.63 -15.37 13.63
C ILE A 159 6.28 -16.70 14.04
N ALA A 160 6.68 -16.85 15.30
CA ALA A 160 7.33 -18.07 15.80
C ALA A 160 6.44 -19.33 15.74
N GLU A 161 5.12 -19.17 15.75
CA GLU A 161 4.14 -20.25 15.57
C GLU A 161 4.04 -20.71 14.11
N GLN A 162 4.50 -19.89 13.15
CA GLN A 162 4.42 -20.26 11.73
C GLN A 162 5.47 -21.32 11.38
N HIS A 163 5.07 -22.25 10.55
CA HIS A 163 5.97 -23.29 10.05
C HIS A 163 5.59 -23.70 8.62
N VAL A 164 6.57 -24.26 7.93
CA VAL A 164 6.37 -24.96 6.65
C VAL A 164 6.55 -26.45 6.94
N GLU A 165 5.55 -27.26 6.56
CA GLU A 165 5.63 -28.71 6.68
C GLU A 165 6.47 -29.29 5.56
N MET A 166 7.36 -30.22 5.90
CA MET A 166 8.24 -30.95 4.98
C MET A 166 8.19 -32.44 5.31
N PRO A 167 8.54 -33.32 4.40
CA PRO A 167 8.64 -34.76 4.67
C PRO A 167 9.59 -35.08 5.82
N THR A 168 10.58 -34.23 6.07
CA THR A 168 11.62 -34.37 7.10
C THR A 168 11.32 -33.65 8.41
N GLY A 169 10.14 -33.01 8.54
CA GLY A 169 9.74 -32.25 9.73
C GLY A 169 9.22 -30.86 9.43
N LYS A 170 9.17 -30.01 10.44
CA LYS A 170 8.68 -28.62 10.35
C LYS A 170 9.85 -27.65 10.34
N VAL A 171 9.77 -26.63 9.47
CA VAL A 171 10.70 -25.52 9.44
C VAL A 171 9.98 -24.28 9.93
N ASN A 172 10.45 -23.69 11.03
CA ASN A 172 9.96 -22.45 11.61
C ASN A 172 11.07 -21.40 11.68
N VAL A 173 10.69 -20.17 11.96
CA VAL A 173 11.61 -19.04 12.14
C VAL A 173 11.09 -18.16 13.27
N THR A 174 12.00 -17.49 13.96
CA THR A 174 11.68 -16.44 14.93
C THR A 174 12.07 -15.08 14.36
N ALA A 175 11.54 -14.01 14.93
CA ALA A 175 11.90 -12.65 14.54
C ALA A 175 12.40 -11.84 15.74
N ALA A 176 13.51 -11.16 15.55
CA ALA A 176 13.90 -10.05 16.41
C ALA A 176 13.09 -8.81 16.03
N TRP A 177 12.85 -7.91 16.97
CA TRP A 177 12.07 -6.71 16.70
C TRP A 177 12.55 -5.49 17.48
N GLY A 178 12.30 -4.32 16.91
CA GLY A 178 12.51 -3.02 17.52
C GLY A 178 11.39 -2.06 17.20
N VAL A 179 11.28 -0.97 17.97
CA VAL A 179 10.24 0.04 17.80
C VAL A 179 10.83 1.44 17.82
N ALA A 180 10.28 2.33 17.00
CA ALA A 180 10.64 3.75 16.99
C ALA A 180 9.40 4.63 16.74
N PRO A 181 9.25 5.78 17.43
CA PRO A 181 8.21 6.75 17.13
C PRO A 181 8.50 7.46 15.80
N CYS A 182 7.45 7.86 15.09
CA CYS A 182 7.53 8.75 13.93
C CYS A 182 7.55 10.20 14.43
N GLU A 183 8.71 10.73 14.79
CA GLU A 183 8.83 12.10 15.31
C GLU A 183 8.79 13.13 14.18
N PRO A 184 8.18 14.32 14.40
CA PRO A 184 8.25 15.42 13.45
C PRO A 184 9.69 15.87 13.25
N GLY A 185 10.07 16.08 11.98
CA GLY A 185 11.41 16.55 11.62
C GLY A 185 12.44 15.44 11.34
N ASP A 186 12.14 14.19 11.68
CA ASP A 186 12.97 13.06 11.25
C ASP A 186 12.78 12.81 9.75
N SER A 187 13.81 12.25 9.09
CA SER A 187 13.58 11.58 7.80
C SER A 187 13.03 10.17 8.05
N PRO A 188 12.27 9.59 7.08
CA PRO A 188 11.82 8.20 7.19
C PRO A 188 12.95 7.19 7.42
N ASP A 189 14.14 7.41 6.83
CA ASP A 189 15.32 6.58 7.07
C ASP A 189 15.79 6.66 8.52
N GLN A 190 15.79 7.85 9.13
CA GLN A 190 16.15 8.00 10.56
C GLN A 190 15.19 7.25 11.49
N VAL A 191 13.88 7.20 11.15
CA VAL A 191 12.90 6.42 11.92
C VAL A 191 13.19 4.93 11.80
N LEU A 192 13.46 4.43 10.59
CA LEU A 192 13.81 3.03 10.35
C LEU A 192 15.13 2.66 11.05
N ASP A 193 16.18 3.48 10.92
CA ASP A 193 17.47 3.25 11.58
C ASP A 193 17.34 3.19 13.09
N ARG A 194 16.45 4.01 13.67
CA ARG A 194 16.18 4.01 15.11
C ARG A 194 15.47 2.73 15.54
N ALA A 195 14.51 2.23 14.75
CA ALA A 195 13.82 0.99 15.02
C ALA A 195 14.76 -0.23 14.89
N ASP A 196 15.61 -0.25 13.86
CA ASP A 196 16.62 -1.28 13.66
C ASP A 196 17.64 -1.31 14.82
N ARG A 197 18.18 -0.15 15.21
CA ARG A 197 19.07 -0.07 16.38
C ARG A 197 18.41 -0.59 17.65
N ALA A 198 17.13 -0.28 17.88
CA ALA A 198 16.39 -0.79 19.03
C ALA A 198 16.26 -2.31 18.99
N MET A 199 16.01 -2.89 17.82
CA MET A 199 16.00 -4.33 17.59
C MET A 199 17.37 -4.95 17.87
N TYR A 200 18.44 -4.41 17.30
CA TYR A 200 19.80 -4.92 17.48
C TYR A 200 20.23 -4.94 18.96
N MET A 201 19.91 -3.87 19.70
CA MET A 201 20.20 -3.80 21.14
C MET A 201 19.41 -4.84 21.96
N ALA A 202 18.18 -5.14 21.56
CA ALA A 202 17.39 -6.21 22.19
C ALA A 202 17.96 -7.60 21.87
N LYS A 203 18.36 -7.85 20.62
CA LYS A 203 18.95 -9.13 20.16
C LYS A 203 20.28 -9.47 20.89
N ARG A 204 21.05 -8.45 21.31
CA ARG A 204 22.30 -8.66 22.07
C ARG A 204 22.10 -8.95 23.56
N ARG A 205 20.90 -8.76 24.09
CA ARG A 205 20.58 -8.95 25.52
C ARG A 205 19.85 -10.27 25.77
N ALA A 206 19.35 -10.93 24.73
CA ALA A 206 18.67 -12.22 24.77
C ALA A 206 19.68 -13.36 24.60
#